data_8b3969a85f2a9ccf7e26edb6ad11a074
#
_entry.id   8b3969a85f2a9ccf7e26edb6ad11a074
#
_cell.length_a   1.000
_cell.length_b   1.000
_cell.length_c   1.000
_cell.angle_alpha   90.00
_cell.angle_beta   90.00
_cell.angle_gamma   90.00
#
_symmetry.space_group_name_H-M   'P 1'
#
loop_
_entity.id
_entity.type
_entity.pdbx_description
1 polymer ?
#
loop_
_entity_poly.entity_id
_entity_poly.type
_entity_poly.pdbx_seq_one_letter_code
_entity_poly.pdbx_strand_id
1 'polypeptide(L)'
;MHYFKIIQFSLLGVCFLKSQEVPEDLISDEHVREEFGVNRFTTPSIKKLFEQLDELGELPYAELKREIPKTIPRERTLVALGLGTLISDGFLVVQSEEIEELENIGRAVLKQAQVLGAGKRVTKYTKSILENSVLGKWDKLKEELSKTQADVEAEMVMLRDVDIANLVALGGWIRAFEIAAVTTQKNYSNEKAVKLARTDLIAYFVETLQGLEPKLRERAHLIQINKDLESLLASLGGHDPESENPQPKIIPTKEDVAELAKKARAILAIIESSK
;
A
#
# COMPACT_ATOMS: atom_id res chain seq x y z
N MET A 1 17.88 60.69 -48.77
CA MET A 1 17.19 59.38 -48.86
C MET A 1 18.06 58.35 -48.19
N HIS A 2 17.82 58.08 -46.90
CA HIS A 2 18.54 57.03 -46.15
C HIS A 2 17.48 56.25 -45.45
N TYR A 3 17.33 54.97 -45.82
CA TYR A 3 16.46 53.99 -45.15
C TYR A 3 17.19 53.41 -43.98
N PHE A 4 16.70 53.70 -42.79
CA PHE A 4 17.14 53.03 -41.53
C PHE A 4 16.32 51.76 -41.38
N LYS A 5 16.99 50.60 -41.48
CA LYS A 5 16.41 49.27 -41.14
C LYS A 5 16.47 49.08 -39.63
N ILE A 6 15.31 49.04 -38.99
CA ILE A 6 15.15 48.65 -37.59
C ILE A 6 15.20 47.14 -37.54
N ILE A 7 16.22 46.59 -36.90
CA ILE A 7 16.32 45.17 -36.56
C ILE A 7 15.57 44.98 -35.24
N GLN A 8 14.43 44.25 -35.31
CA GLN A 8 13.65 43.88 -34.17
C GLN A 8 14.28 42.64 -33.55
N PHE A 9 14.92 42.77 -32.37
CA PHE A 9 15.39 41.68 -31.56
C PHE A 9 14.20 41.06 -30.81
N SER A 10 13.73 39.90 -31.26
CA SER A 10 12.79 39.08 -30.52
C SER A 10 13.50 38.45 -29.30
N LEU A 11 13.25 38.99 -28.14
CA LEU A 11 13.61 38.34 -26.87
C LEU A 11 12.68 37.10 -26.68
N LEU A 12 13.21 35.92 -26.95
CA LEU A 12 12.61 34.67 -26.53
C LEU A 12 12.68 34.61 -25.01
N GLY A 13 11.60 35.01 -24.35
CA GLY A 13 11.38 34.77 -22.93
C GLY A 13 11.26 33.27 -22.67
N VAL A 14 12.33 32.69 -22.16
CA VAL A 14 12.27 31.36 -21.58
C VAL A 14 11.45 31.48 -20.28
N CYS A 15 10.17 31.16 -20.34
CA CYS A 15 9.37 30.93 -19.16
C CYS A 15 9.93 29.68 -18.43
N PHE A 16 10.72 29.92 -17.39
CA PHE A 16 10.93 28.93 -16.36
C PHE A 16 9.59 28.70 -15.67
N LEU A 17 8.89 27.64 -16.05
CA LEU A 17 7.83 27.07 -15.25
C LEU A 17 8.47 26.58 -13.95
N LYS A 18 8.51 27.43 -12.92
CA LYS A 18 8.66 26.99 -11.56
C LYS A 18 7.52 26.00 -11.33
N SER A 19 7.82 24.73 -11.10
CA SER A 19 6.84 23.81 -10.55
C SER A 19 6.38 24.44 -9.23
N GLN A 20 5.15 24.91 -9.19
CA GLN A 20 4.56 25.33 -7.93
C GLN A 20 4.47 24.06 -7.08
N GLU A 21 5.25 24.02 -5.99
CA GLU A 21 5.05 23.05 -4.93
C GLU A 21 3.63 23.26 -4.41
N VAL A 22 2.81 22.22 -4.48
CA VAL A 22 1.46 22.24 -3.92
C VAL A 22 1.61 22.44 -2.40
N PRO A 23 0.97 23.45 -1.81
CA PRO A 23 1.05 23.67 -0.37
C PRO A 23 0.66 22.43 0.44
N GLU A 24 1.33 22.15 1.55
CA GLU A 24 1.09 20.95 2.38
C GLU A 24 -0.34 20.89 2.95
N ASP A 25 -0.98 22.03 3.16
CA ASP A 25 -2.38 22.16 3.56
C ASP A 25 -3.37 21.70 2.49
N LEU A 26 -3.06 21.86 1.20
CA LEU A 26 -3.89 21.34 0.10
C LEU A 26 -3.75 19.81 -0.08
N ILE A 27 -2.63 19.21 0.34
CA ILE A 27 -2.44 17.75 0.29
C ILE A 27 -3.30 17.05 1.36
N SER A 28 -3.58 17.75 2.46
CA SER A 28 -4.48 17.28 3.51
C SER A 28 -5.96 17.55 3.19
N ASP A 29 -6.25 18.31 2.14
CA ASP A 29 -7.61 18.62 1.71
C ASP A 29 -8.25 17.37 1.09
N GLU A 30 -9.36 16.96 1.68
CA GLU A 30 -10.12 15.77 1.29
C GLU A 30 -10.61 15.85 -0.17
N HIS A 31 -10.98 17.05 -0.64
CA HIS A 31 -11.40 17.28 -2.02
C HIS A 31 -10.30 17.04 -3.05
N VAL A 32 -9.06 17.46 -2.76
CA VAL A 32 -7.93 17.22 -3.67
C VAL A 32 -7.61 15.73 -3.77
N ARG A 33 -7.77 14.98 -2.66
CA ARG A 33 -7.57 13.52 -2.65
C ARG A 33 -8.69 12.79 -3.39
N GLU A 34 -9.93 13.26 -3.31
CA GLU A 34 -11.07 12.72 -4.05
C GLU A 34 -10.93 12.90 -5.56
N GLU A 35 -10.47 14.07 -6.03
CA GLU A 35 -10.22 14.33 -7.46
C GLU A 35 -9.15 13.37 -8.04
N PHE A 36 -8.23 12.90 -7.21
CA PHE A 36 -7.18 11.95 -7.63
C PHE A 36 -7.56 10.47 -7.35
N GLY A 37 -8.80 10.19 -6.93
CA GLY A 37 -9.27 8.83 -6.67
C GLY A 37 -8.67 8.17 -5.41
N VAL A 38 -7.90 8.91 -4.61
CA VAL A 38 -7.34 8.44 -3.34
C VAL A 38 -8.21 8.99 -2.21
N ASN A 39 -9.28 8.28 -1.88
CA ASN A 39 -10.22 8.67 -0.85
C ASN A 39 -9.87 8.00 0.48
N ARG A 40 -9.84 8.78 1.57
CA ARG A 40 -9.70 8.28 2.95
C ARG A 40 -10.78 7.28 3.37
N PHE A 41 -11.93 7.29 2.69
CA PHE A 41 -13.08 6.43 2.99
C PHE A 41 -13.04 5.10 2.23
N THR A 42 -12.29 5.00 1.12
CA THR A 42 -12.26 3.82 0.27
C THR A 42 -11.05 2.92 0.50
N THR A 43 -9.88 3.49 0.78
CA THR A 43 -8.68 2.69 1.08
C THR A 43 -8.38 2.77 2.57
N PRO A 44 -8.60 1.71 3.36
CA PRO A 44 -8.24 1.74 4.77
C PRO A 44 -6.73 1.94 4.88
N SER A 45 -6.32 2.86 5.74
CA SER A 45 -4.91 2.99 6.06
C SER A 45 -4.39 1.66 6.61
N ILE A 46 -3.17 1.29 6.28
CA ILE A 46 -2.53 0.08 6.84
C ILE A 46 -2.58 0.12 8.38
N LYS A 47 -2.48 1.31 8.98
CA LYS A 47 -2.68 1.52 10.43
C LYS A 47 -4.04 0.98 10.91
N LYS A 48 -5.13 1.33 10.23
CA LYS A 48 -6.49 0.85 10.58
C LYS A 48 -6.60 -0.67 10.47
N LEU A 49 -5.95 -1.24 9.46
CA LEU A 49 -5.90 -2.70 9.31
C LEU A 49 -5.15 -3.35 10.49
N PHE A 50 -4.05 -2.76 10.94
CA PHE A 50 -3.30 -3.29 12.09
C PHE A 50 -4.01 -3.06 13.43
N GLU A 51 -4.74 -1.96 13.61
CA GLU A 51 -5.65 -1.79 14.76
C GLU A 51 -6.70 -2.90 14.80
N GLN A 52 -7.22 -3.31 13.65
CA GLN A 52 -8.14 -4.46 13.56
C GLN A 52 -7.43 -5.80 13.81
N LEU A 53 -6.14 -5.93 13.47
CA LEU A 53 -5.36 -7.13 13.77
C LEU A 53 -5.07 -7.27 15.26
N ASP A 54 -4.91 -6.18 16.00
CA ASP A 54 -4.78 -6.19 17.48
C ASP A 54 -5.98 -6.90 18.13
N GLU A 55 -7.17 -6.74 17.58
CA GLU A 55 -8.38 -7.41 18.06
C GLU A 55 -8.39 -8.92 17.81
N LEU A 56 -7.53 -9.42 16.90
CA LEU A 56 -7.40 -10.86 16.63
C LEU A 56 -6.54 -11.58 17.67
N GLY A 57 -5.79 -10.84 18.50
CA GLY A 57 -4.90 -11.35 19.53
C GLY A 57 -3.45 -11.50 19.05
N GLU A 58 -2.69 -12.36 19.74
CA GLU A 58 -1.26 -12.54 19.45
C GLU A 58 -1.02 -13.00 18.01
N LEU A 59 -0.15 -12.27 17.31
CA LEU A 59 0.22 -12.57 15.93
C LEU A 59 1.25 -13.70 15.88
N PRO A 60 1.07 -14.72 15.04
CA PRO A 60 2.01 -15.83 14.91
C PRO A 60 3.26 -15.43 14.09
N TYR A 61 4.09 -14.56 14.64
CA TYR A 61 5.23 -13.95 13.95
C TYR A 61 6.14 -14.97 13.25
N ALA A 62 6.50 -16.06 13.92
CA ALA A 62 7.39 -17.08 13.36
C ALA A 62 6.85 -17.71 12.05
N GLU A 63 5.52 -17.79 11.88
CA GLU A 63 4.89 -18.31 10.65
C GLU A 63 4.68 -17.23 9.59
N LEU A 64 4.61 -15.97 10.02
CA LEU A 64 4.36 -14.81 9.18
C LEU A 64 5.64 -14.14 8.71
N LYS A 65 6.76 -14.37 9.40
CA LYS A 65 8.06 -13.81 9.02
C LYS A 65 8.44 -14.22 7.61
N ARG A 66 8.86 -13.24 6.79
CA ARG A 66 9.34 -13.45 5.42
C ARG A 66 10.78 -12.95 5.26
N GLU A 67 11.49 -13.52 4.29
CA GLU A 67 12.78 -12.96 3.91
C GLU A 67 12.60 -11.63 3.18
N ILE A 68 13.39 -10.64 3.56
CA ILE A 68 13.40 -9.35 2.87
C ILE A 68 14.03 -9.55 1.47
N PRO A 69 13.38 -9.07 0.39
CA PRO A 69 13.92 -9.19 -0.96
C PRO A 69 15.30 -8.55 -1.09
N LYS A 70 16.29 -9.32 -1.55
CA LYS A 70 17.68 -8.85 -1.74
C LYS A 70 17.84 -7.92 -2.94
N THR A 71 16.95 -8.06 -3.92
CA THR A 71 16.97 -7.30 -5.18
C THR A 71 15.69 -6.48 -5.32
N ILE A 72 15.80 -5.33 -5.94
CA ILE A 72 14.64 -4.49 -6.27
C ILE A 72 14.20 -4.83 -7.69
N PRO A 73 12.91 -5.10 -7.93
CA PRO A 73 12.39 -5.34 -9.28
C PRO A 73 12.68 -4.16 -10.23
N ARG A 74 12.81 -4.44 -11.51
CA ARG A 74 12.93 -3.39 -12.54
C ARG A 74 11.57 -2.73 -12.86
N GLU A 75 10.51 -3.50 -12.73
CA GLU A 75 9.14 -3.06 -13.00
C GLU A 75 8.64 -2.18 -11.85
N ARG A 76 8.32 -0.93 -12.17
CA ARG A 76 7.90 0.08 -11.19
C ARG A 76 6.62 -0.30 -10.42
N THR A 77 5.71 -1.00 -11.09
CA THR A 77 4.48 -1.55 -10.49
C THR A 77 4.76 -2.60 -9.42
N LEU A 78 5.76 -3.47 -9.65
CA LEU A 78 6.19 -4.46 -8.65
C LEU A 78 6.93 -3.80 -7.48
N VAL A 79 7.71 -2.74 -7.73
CA VAL A 79 8.32 -1.95 -6.65
C VAL A 79 7.24 -1.33 -5.78
N ALA A 80 6.15 -0.81 -6.37
CA ALA A 80 5.04 -0.23 -5.62
C ALA A 80 4.32 -1.27 -4.75
N LEU A 81 3.92 -2.38 -5.32
CA LEU A 81 3.33 -3.51 -4.59
C LEU A 81 4.27 -3.99 -3.47
N GLY A 82 5.56 -4.20 -3.78
CA GLY A 82 6.57 -4.63 -2.83
C GLY A 82 6.80 -3.62 -1.70
N LEU A 83 6.77 -2.32 -1.99
CA LEU A 83 6.86 -1.28 -0.95
C LEU A 83 5.69 -1.38 0.03
N GLY A 84 4.46 -1.55 -0.46
CA GLY A 84 3.30 -1.77 0.39
C GLY A 84 3.45 -3.00 1.28
N THR A 85 3.90 -4.13 0.72
CA THR A 85 4.12 -5.35 1.52
C THR A 85 5.19 -5.15 2.60
N LEU A 86 6.29 -4.45 2.29
CA LEU A 86 7.35 -4.15 3.27
C LEU A 86 6.89 -3.22 4.38
N ILE A 87 6.04 -2.23 4.08
CA ILE A 87 5.44 -1.37 5.10
C ILE A 87 4.60 -2.21 6.06
N SER A 88 3.80 -3.14 5.54
CA SER A 88 3.00 -4.06 6.37
C SER A 88 3.87 -5.04 7.19
N ASP A 89 5.00 -5.51 6.64
CA ASP A 89 5.98 -6.27 7.41
C ASP A 89 6.60 -5.44 8.54
N GLY A 90 6.83 -4.15 8.32
CA GLY A 90 7.29 -3.22 9.36
C GLY A 90 6.28 -3.12 10.52
N PHE A 91 4.98 -3.04 10.23
CA PHE A 91 3.95 -3.09 11.25
C PHE A 91 3.92 -4.43 11.98
N LEU A 92 4.02 -5.56 11.27
CA LEU A 92 4.08 -6.90 11.88
C LEU A 92 5.24 -7.01 12.87
N VAL A 93 6.43 -6.55 12.48
CA VAL A 93 7.63 -6.55 13.34
C VAL A 93 7.44 -5.69 14.58
N VAL A 94 6.88 -4.48 14.41
CA VAL A 94 6.61 -3.59 15.54
C VAL A 94 5.53 -4.15 16.45
N GLN A 95 4.48 -4.76 15.90
CA GLN A 95 3.39 -5.39 16.64
C GLN A 95 3.86 -6.59 17.45
N SER A 96 4.84 -7.34 16.92
CA SER A 96 5.43 -8.52 17.56
C SER A 96 6.65 -8.18 18.42
N GLU A 97 7.01 -6.90 18.55
CA GLU A 97 8.16 -6.40 19.33
C GLU A 97 9.52 -6.97 18.87
N GLU A 98 9.67 -7.30 17.60
CA GLU A 98 10.85 -7.92 16.99
C GLU A 98 11.87 -6.89 16.48
N ILE A 99 12.57 -6.23 17.40
CA ILE A 99 13.47 -5.09 17.11
C ILE A 99 14.55 -5.42 16.07
N GLU A 100 15.12 -6.62 16.11
CA GLU A 100 16.25 -7.00 15.26
C GLU A 100 15.95 -6.93 13.76
N GLU A 101 14.70 -7.15 13.38
CA GLU A 101 14.26 -7.10 11.99
C GLU A 101 13.88 -5.71 11.51
N LEU A 102 13.60 -4.79 12.44
CA LEU A 102 13.10 -3.45 12.10
C LEU A 102 14.08 -2.65 11.24
N GLU A 103 15.38 -2.74 11.53
CA GLU A 103 16.41 -2.04 10.76
C GLU A 103 16.49 -2.55 9.33
N ASN A 104 16.42 -3.88 9.15
CA ASN A 104 16.49 -4.53 7.84
C ASN A 104 15.27 -4.14 6.97
N ILE A 105 14.08 -4.16 7.54
CA ILE A 105 12.84 -3.74 6.86
C ILE A 105 12.89 -2.26 6.54
N GLY A 106 13.29 -1.41 7.47
CA GLY A 106 13.41 0.04 7.25
C GLY A 106 14.35 0.39 6.11
N ARG A 107 15.49 -0.29 5.99
CA ARG A 107 16.42 -0.13 4.85
C ARG A 107 15.78 -0.56 3.53
N ALA A 108 15.02 -1.65 3.51
CA ALA A 108 14.34 -2.14 2.32
C ALA A 108 13.23 -1.18 1.87
N VAL A 109 12.42 -0.69 2.81
CA VAL A 109 11.39 0.34 2.57
C VAL A 109 12.03 1.59 1.95
N LEU A 110 13.11 2.11 2.56
CA LEU A 110 13.80 3.29 2.04
C LEU A 110 14.31 3.09 0.61
N LYS A 111 14.93 1.96 0.32
CA LYS A 111 15.44 1.65 -1.03
C LYS A 111 14.32 1.62 -2.08
N GLN A 112 13.21 0.96 -1.78
CA GLN A 112 12.08 0.90 -2.72
C GLN A 112 11.38 2.27 -2.87
N ALA A 113 11.20 3.01 -1.78
CA ALA A 113 10.67 4.36 -1.82
C ALA A 113 11.55 5.31 -2.65
N GLN A 114 12.88 5.17 -2.59
CA GLN A 114 13.80 5.95 -3.44
C GLN A 114 13.58 5.68 -4.92
N VAL A 115 13.37 4.43 -5.33
CA VAL A 115 13.07 4.07 -6.72
C VAL A 115 11.77 4.70 -7.20
N LEU A 116 10.78 4.83 -6.34
CA LEU A 116 9.49 5.46 -6.66
C LEU A 116 9.53 6.99 -6.58
N GLY A 117 10.60 7.60 -6.04
CA GLY A 117 10.72 9.04 -5.88
C GLY A 117 10.35 9.57 -4.49
N ALA A 118 9.82 8.72 -3.58
CA ALA A 118 9.40 9.10 -2.23
C ALA A 118 10.50 9.00 -1.16
N GLY A 119 11.75 8.77 -1.54
CA GLY A 119 12.85 8.50 -0.61
C GLY A 119 13.09 9.61 0.41
N LYS A 120 12.94 10.88 0.02
CA LYS A 120 13.10 12.02 0.94
C LYS A 120 12.08 12.01 2.07
N ARG A 121 10.83 11.65 1.79
CA ARG A 121 9.76 11.55 2.79
C ARG A 121 10.04 10.47 3.80
N VAL A 122 10.42 9.27 3.33
CA VAL A 122 10.76 8.14 4.19
C VAL A 122 11.97 8.45 5.08
N THR A 123 13.02 9.07 4.54
CA THR A 123 14.23 9.42 5.29
C THR A 123 13.93 10.33 6.50
N LYS A 124 12.90 11.16 6.42
CA LYS A 124 12.47 12.05 7.53
C LYS A 124 12.19 11.25 8.82
N TYR A 125 11.65 10.04 8.71
CA TYR A 125 11.25 9.22 9.86
C TYR A 125 12.30 8.21 10.29
N THR A 126 13.31 7.91 9.47
CA THR A 126 14.29 6.84 9.73
C THR A 126 15.00 7.01 11.08
N LYS A 127 15.39 8.23 11.44
CA LYS A 127 16.06 8.51 12.72
C LYS A 127 15.12 8.30 13.90
N SER A 128 13.91 8.83 13.84
CA SER A 128 12.91 8.71 14.91
C SER A 128 12.48 7.25 15.12
N ILE A 129 12.30 6.49 14.03
CA ILE A 129 12.00 5.07 14.08
C ILE A 129 13.11 4.31 14.81
N LEU A 130 14.38 4.56 14.45
CA LEU A 130 15.53 3.89 15.09
C LEU A 130 15.65 4.27 16.58
N GLU A 131 15.53 5.54 16.93
CA GLU A 131 15.59 5.99 18.31
C GLU A 131 14.45 5.40 19.15
N ASN A 132 13.23 5.38 18.63
CA ASN A 132 12.08 4.83 19.35
C ASN A 132 12.15 3.30 19.48
N SER A 133 12.75 2.59 18.51
CA SER A 133 12.93 1.14 18.57
C SER A 133 13.88 0.75 19.72
N VAL A 134 15.03 1.41 19.80
CA VAL A 134 16.02 1.18 20.89
C VAL A 134 15.43 1.47 22.27
N LEU A 135 14.49 2.42 22.35
CA LEU A 135 13.83 2.81 23.59
C LEU A 135 12.58 1.96 23.91
N GLY A 136 12.21 0.99 23.07
CA GLY A 136 11.01 0.16 23.23
C GLY A 136 9.69 0.96 23.19
N LYS A 137 9.66 2.10 22.48
CA LYS A 137 8.46 2.96 22.40
C LYS A 137 7.54 2.53 21.27
N TRP A 138 6.93 1.35 21.40
CA TRP A 138 6.14 0.67 20.38
C TRP A 138 5.01 1.52 19.80
N ASP A 139 4.25 2.23 20.63
CA ASP A 139 3.16 3.10 20.16
C ASP A 139 3.67 4.23 19.26
N LYS A 140 4.84 4.80 19.60
CA LYS A 140 5.47 5.82 18.73
C LYS A 140 5.97 5.23 17.43
N LEU A 141 6.48 4.00 17.44
CA LEU A 141 6.88 3.30 16.21
C LEU A 141 5.69 3.06 15.29
N LYS A 142 4.56 2.61 15.82
CA LYS A 142 3.30 2.43 15.06
C LYS A 142 2.86 3.76 14.44
N GLU A 143 2.93 4.86 15.19
CA GLU A 143 2.62 6.20 14.69
C GLU A 143 3.56 6.64 13.56
N GLU A 144 4.88 6.47 13.72
CA GLU A 144 5.88 6.83 12.71
C GLU A 144 5.76 6.01 11.43
N LEU A 145 5.49 4.70 11.53
CA LEU A 145 5.22 3.85 10.37
C LEU A 145 3.96 4.31 9.62
N SER A 146 2.90 4.68 10.35
CA SER A 146 1.66 5.19 9.76
C SER A 146 1.88 6.52 9.03
N LYS A 147 2.67 7.42 9.61
CA LYS A 147 3.07 8.68 8.95
C LYS A 147 3.92 8.40 7.72
N THR A 148 4.83 7.43 7.79
CA THR A 148 5.67 7.04 6.64
C THR A 148 4.81 6.58 5.47
N GLN A 149 3.81 5.74 5.72
CA GLN A 149 2.87 5.30 4.69
C GLN A 149 2.11 6.48 4.08
N ALA A 150 1.49 7.32 4.93
CA ALA A 150 0.72 8.47 4.46
C ALA A 150 1.57 9.44 3.63
N ASP A 151 2.81 9.68 4.04
CA ASP A 151 3.74 10.55 3.31
C ASP A 151 4.19 9.94 1.96
N VAL A 152 4.36 8.61 1.89
CA VAL A 152 4.65 7.91 0.61
C VAL A 152 3.47 8.06 -0.35
N GLU A 153 2.26 7.78 0.10
CA GLU A 153 1.05 7.92 -0.71
C GLU A 153 0.84 9.36 -1.18
N ALA A 154 0.98 10.33 -0.28
CA ALA A 154 0.88 11.75 -0.62
C ALA A 154 1.93 12.18 -1.65
N GLU A 155 3.18 11.69 -1.56
CA GLU A 155 4.23 11.99 -2.54
C GLU A 155 3.87 11.43 -3.92
N MET A 156 3.32 10.22 -3.99
CA MET A 156 2.89 9.63 -5.27
C MET A 156 1.76 10.46 -5.91
N VAL A 157 0.80 10.92 -5.11
CA VAL A 157 -0.27 11.83 -5.59
C VAL A 157 0.33 13.14 -6.12
N MET A 158 1.28 13.75 -5.40
CA MET A 158 1.97 14.95 -5.86
C MET A 158 2.75 14.75 -7.16
N LEU A 159 3.35 13.59 -7.35
CA LEU A 159 4.03 13.20 -8.59
C LEU A 159 3.03 12.86 -9.72
N ARG A 160 1.73 12.99 -9.49
CA ARG A 160 0.64 12.58 -10.39
C ARG A 160 0.72 11.11 -10.79
N ASP A 161 1.13 10.28 -9.85
CA ASP A 161 1.32 8.84 -10.05
C ASP A 161 0.35 8.04 -9.16
N VAL A 162 -0.94 8.35 -9.34
CA VAL A 162 -2.04 7.77 -8.55
C VAL A 162 -2.07 6.26 -8.68
N ASP A 163 -1.79 5.73 -9.87
CA ASP A 163 -1.73 4.28 -10.10
C ASP A 163 -0.67 3.60 -9.22
N ILE A 164 0.48 4.24 -9.06
CA ILE A 164 1.54 3.74 -8.17
C ILE A 164 1.11 3.84 -6.71
N ALA A 165 0.43 4.91 -6.28
CA ALA A 165 -0.10 5.02 -4.92
C ALA A 165 -1.10 3.88 -4.62
N ASN A 166 -2.02 3.61 -5.55
CA ASN A 166 -2.98 2.53 -5.45
C ASN A 166 -2.31 1.14 -5.36
N LEU A 167 -1.23 0.93 -6.10
CA LEU A 167 -0.47 -0.33 -6.03
C LEU A 167 0.30 -0.47 -4.71
N VAL A 168 0.81 0.60 -4.12
CA VAL A 168 1.38 0.57 -2.75
C VAL A 168 0.30 0.17 -1.74
N ALA A 169 -0.87 0.80 -1.81
CA ALA A 169 -2.00 0.46 -0.93
C ALA A 169 -2.45 -0.99 -1.09
N LEU A 170 -2.57 -1.49 -2.32
CA LEU A 170 -2.92 -2.88 -2.61
C LEU A 170 -1.89 -3.86 -2.02
N GLY A 171 -0.59 -3.62 -2.23
CA GLY A 171 0.47 -4.47 -1.69
C GLY A 171 0.40 -4.56 -0.17
N GLY A 172 0.19 -3.43 0.50
CA GLY A 172 0.02 -3.37 1.94
C GLY A 172 -1.22 -4.11 2.43
N TRP A 173 -2.34 -3.92 1.76
CA TRP A 173 -3.59 -4.59 2.10
C TRP A 173 -3.51 -6.12 1.93
N ILE A 174 -2.97 -6.62 0.83
CA ILE A 174 -2.80 -8.07 0.59
C ILE A 174 -1.97 -8.70 1.70
N ARG A 175 -0.89 -8.04 2.12
CA ARG A 175 -0.04 -8.55 3.20
C ARG A 175 -0.75 -8.52 4.55
N ALA A 176 -1.47 -7.45 4.87
CA ALA A 176 -2.29 -7.38 6.08
C ALA A 176 -3.39 -8.44 6.09
N PHE A 177 -4.02 -8.69 4.94
CA PHE A 177 -5.03 -9.74 4.78
C PHE A 177 -4.45 -11.14 5.02
N GLU A 178 -3.26 -11.45 4.50
CA GLU A 178 -2.58 -12.72 4.82
C GLU A 178 -2.33 -12.85 6.32
N ILE A 179 -1.79 -11.81 6.96
CA ILE A 179 -1.53 -11.80 8.41
C ILE A 179 -2.82 -12.09 9.18
N ALA A 180 -3.90 -11.41 8.82
CA ALA A 180 -5.21 -11.61 9.43
C ALA A 180 -5.74 -13.03 9.24
N ALA A 181 -5.64 -13.57 8.03
CA ALA A 181 -6.14 -14.90 7.71
C ALA A 181 -5.36 -16.00 8.46
N VAL A 182 -4.03 -15.92 8.50
CA VAL A 182 -3.18 -16.88 9.24
C VAL A 182 -3.46 -16.80 10.74
N THR A 183 -3.58 -15.61 11.30
CA THR A 183 -3.89 -15.41 12.72
C THR A 183 -5.27 -15.96 13.08
N THR A 184 -6.27 -15.68 12.22
CA THR A 184 -7.63 -16.20 12.40
C THR A 184 -7.68 -17.73 12.28
N GLN A 185 -6.94 -18.31 11.35
CA GLN A 185 -6.88 -19.77 11.19
C GLN A 185 -6.37 -20.45 12.47
N LYS A 186 -5.37 -19.87 13.13
CA LYS A 186 -4.83 -20.40 14.40
C LYS A 186 -5.84 -20.33 15.53
N ASN A 187 -6.49 -19.19 15.68
CA ASN A 187 -7.41 -18.87 16.76
C ASN A 187 -8.80 -18.63 16.21
N TYR A 188 -9.34 -19.61 15.48
CA TYR A 188 -10.60 -19.47 14.75
C TYR A 188 -11.78 -19.15 15.67
N SER A 189 -12.55 -18.14 15.27
CA SER A 189 -13.92 -17.93 15.72
C SER A 189 -14.73 -17.29 14.57
N ASN A 190 -16.04 -17.48 14.58
CA ASN A 190 -16.93 -16.87 13.58
C ASN A 190 -16.79 -15.34 13.56
N GLU A 191 -16.63 -14.72 14.72
CA GLU A 191 -16.46 -13.26 14.84
C GLU A 191 -15.19 -12.78 14.09
N LYS A 192 -14.07 -13.47 14.27
CA LYS A 192 -12.81 -13.18 13.58
C LYS A 192 -12.93 -13.46 12.08
N ALA A 193 -13.58 -14.55 11.69
CA ALA A 193 -13.78 -14.90 10.29
C ALA A 193 -14.65 -13.88 9.54
N VAL A 194 -15.68 -13.33 10.19
CA VAL A 194 -16.49 -12.24 9.61
C VAL A 194 -15.64 -11.00 9.31
N LYS A 195 -14.68 -10.66 10.18
CA LYS A 195 -13.78 -9.51 9.98
C LYS A 195 -12.86 -9.66 8.76
N LEU A 196 -12.57 -10.90 8.33
CA LEU A 196 -11.81 -11.17 7.11
C LEU A 196 -12.65 -10.96 5.83
N ALA A 197 -13.95 -11.15 5.90
CA ALA A 197 -14.83 -11.17 4.73
C ALA A 197 -15.20 -9.76 4.24
N ARG A 198 -14.18 -8.89 4.06
CA ARG A 198 -14.29 -7.53 3.55
C ARG A 198 -14.39 -7.53 2.02
N THR A 199 -15.55 -8.01 1.51
CA THR A 199 -15.81 -8.09 0.07
C THR A 199 -15.82 -6.72 -0.60
N ASP A 200 -16.19 -5.68 0.13
CA ASP A 200 -16.12 -4.26 -0.28
C ASP A 200 -14.70 -3.83 -0.66
N LEU A 201 -13.70 -4.17 0.18
CA LEU A 201 -12.30 -3.83 -0.08
C LEU A 201 -11.70 -4.63 -1.22
N ILE A 202 -12.05 -5.92 -1.32
CA ILE A 202 -11.58 -6.75 -2.43
C ILE A 202 -12.14 -6.23 -3.75
N ALA A 203 -13.45 -5.92 -3.79
CA ALA A 203 -14.09 -5.34 -4.97
C ALA A 203 -13.44 -4.00 -5.35
N TYR A 204 -13.19 -3.12 -4.38
CA TYR A 204 -12.48 -1.87 -4.60
C TYR A 204 -11.12 -2.07 -5.29
N PHE A 205 -10.30 -3.02 -4.83
CA PHE A 205 -9.00 -3.27 -5.46
C PHE A 205 -9.11 -3.92 -6.84
N VAL A 206 -10.13 -4.77 -7.07
CA VAL A 206 -10.44 -5.29 -8.41
C VAL A 206 -10.77 -4.13 -9.36
N GLU A 207 -11.66 -3.23 -8.99
CA GLU A 207 -12.02 -2.05 -9.78
C GLU A 207 -10.82 -1.12 -9.99
N THR A 208 -10.01 -0.91 -8.97
CA THR A 208 -8.78 -0.12 -9.04
C THR A 208 -7.82 -0.68 -10.08
N LEU A 209 -7.57 -2.00 -10.08
CA LEU A 209 -6.70 -2.63 -11.07
C LEU A 209 -7.27 -2.54 -12.49
N GLN A 210 -8.58 -2.64 -12.65
CA GLN A 210 -9.25 -2.48 -13.93
C GLN A 210 -9.22 -1.03 -14.44
N GLY A 211 -9.19 -0.06 -13.54
CA GLY A 211 -9.10 1.37 -13.81
C GLY A 211 -7.69 1.91 -14.10
N LEU A 212 -6.64 1.12 -13.88
CA LEU A 212 -5.26 1.54 -14.15
C LEU A 212 -5.05 1.94 -15.61
N GLU A 213 -4.06 2.80 -15.85
CA GLU A 213 -3.61 3.14 -17.20
C GLU A 213 -3.39 1.86 -18.04
N PRO A 214 -3.86 1.79 -19.31
CA PRO A 214 -3.81 0.56 -20.13
C PRO A 214 -2.44 -0.12 -20.16
N LYS A 215 -1.35 0.67 -20.28
CA LYS A 215 0.02 0.15 -20.30
C LYS A 215 0.43 -0.56 -19.00
N LEU A 216 -0.15 -0.17 -17.87
CA LEU A 216 0.09 -0.82 -16.58
C LEU A 216 -0.82 -2.02 -16.43
N ARG A 217 -2.11 -1.86 -16.71
CA ARG A 217 -3.12 -2.93 -16.60
C ARG A 217 -2.78 -4.18 -17.41
N GLU A 218 -2.10 -4.02 -18.55
CA GLU A 218 -1.69 -5.12 -19.44
C GLU A 218 -0.44 -5.88 -18.96
N ARG A 219 0.17 -5.49 -17.84
CA ARG A 219 1.29 -6.22 -17.25
C ARG A 219 0.85 -7.58 -16.74
N ALA A 220 1.56 -8.64 -17.11
CA ALA A 220 1.18 -10.02 -16.81
C ALA A 220 0.94 -10.27 -15.31
N HIS A 221 1.78 -9.69 -14.43
CA HIS A 221 1.62 -9.82 -12.99
C HIS A 221 0.35 -9.12 -12.49
N LEU A 222 -0.04 -7.94 -13.04
CA LEU A 222 -1.27 -7.24 -12.64
C LEU A 222 -2.52 -7.97 -13.15
N ILE A 223 -2.48 -8.53 -14.36
CA ILE A 223 -3.56 -9.39 -14.88
C ILE A 223 -3.77 -10.59 -13.95
N GLN A 224 -2.68 -11.24 -13.53
CA GLN A 224 -2.77 -12.40 -12.65
C GLN A 224 -3.28 -12.02 -11.25
N ILE A 225 -2.75 -10.93 -10.66
CA ILE A 225 -3.22 -10.42 -9.36
C ILE A 225 -4.71 -10.08 -9.41
N ASN A 226 -5.18 -9.40 -10.47
CA ASN A 226 -6.61 -9.10 -10.63
C ASN A 226 -7.46 -10.35 -10.64
N LYS A 227 -7.06 -11.37 -11.42
CA LYS A 227 -7.74 -12.65 -11.48
C LYS A 227 -7.79 -13.37 -10.13
N ASP A 228 -6.70 -13.31 -9.38
CA ASP A 228 -6.61 -13.93 -8.06
C ASP A 228 -7.47 -13.19 -7.02
N LEU A 229 -7.58 -11.85 -7.12
CA LEU A 229 -8.51 -11.05 -6.31
C LEU A 229 -9.97 -11.35 -6.66
N GLU A 230 -10.32 -11.48 -7.93
CA GLU A 230 -11.66 -11.90 -8.36
C GLU A 230 -12.01 -13.30 -7.81
N SER A 231 -11.04 -14.22 -7.82
CA SER A 231 -11.20 -15.55 -7.22
C SER A 231 -11.35 -15.49 -5.69
N LEU A 232 -10.66 -14.58 -5.04
CA LEU A 232 -10.79 -14.35 -3.60
C LEU A 232 -12.18 -13.79 -3.26
N LEU A 233 -12.65 -12.80 -4.03
CA LEU A 233 -13.97 -12.20 -3.90
C LEU A 233 -15.09 -13.24 -4.10
N ALA A 234 -14.97 -14.06 -5.13
CA ALA A 234 -15.94 -15.13 -5.41
C ALA A 234 -16.03 -16.15 -4.26
N SER A 235 -14.90 -16.48 -3.59
CA SER A 235 -14.87 -17.37 -2.43
C SER A 235 -15.65 -16.84 -1.23
N LEU A 236 -15.88 -15.53 -1.15
CA LEU A 236 -16.62 -14.85 -0.11
C LEU A 236 -18.07 -14.51 -0.51
N GLY A 237 -18.55 -15.02 -1.65
CA GLY A 237 -19.91 -14.80 -2.13
C GLY A 237 -20.11 -13.55 -2.98
N GLY A 238 -19.01 -12.92 -3.41
CA GLY A 238 -19.03 -11.71 -4.24
C GLY A 238 -19.37 -10.45 -3.44
N HIS A 239 -19.40 -9.32 -4.12
CA HIS A 239 -19.80 -8.02 -3.58
C HIS A 239 -21.07 -7.55 -4.28
N ASP A 240 -21.96 -6.91 -3.52
CA ASP A 240 -23.16 -6.26 -4.02
C ASP A 240 -23.03 -4.76 -3.74
N PRO A 241 -22.76 -3.94 -4.76
CA PRO A 241 -22.54 -2.51 -4.59
C PRO A 241 -23.80 -1.75 -4.15
N GLU A 242 -24.99 -2.34 -4.34
CA GLU A 242 -26.28 -1.73 -3.91
C GLU A 242 -26.67 -2.14 -2.48
N SER A 243 -25.90 -3.02 -1.84
CA SER A 243 -26.17 -3.47 -0.48
C SER A 243 -25.79 -2.40 0.55
N GLU A 244 -26.76 -1.84 1.23
CA GLU A 244 -26.54 -0.93 2.38
C GLU A 244 -25.91 -1.67 3.59
N ASN A 245 -25.90 -3.00 3.57
CA ASN A 245 -25.36 -3.81 4.65
C ASN A 245 -24.02 -4.46 4.22
N PRO A 246 -22.88 -3.99 4.77
CA PRO A 246 -21.57 -4.54 4.44
C PRO A 246 -21.30 -5.94 5.05
N GLN A 247 -22.30 -6.57 5.65
CA GLN A 247 -22.13 -7.90 6.23
C GLN A 247 -21.84 -8.94 5.13
N PRO A 248 -20.86 -9.81 5.34
CA PRO A 248 -20.52 -10.84 4.37
C PRO A 248 -21.70 -11.79 4.18
N LYS A 249 -21.98 -12.16 2.92
CA LYS A 249 -23.01 -13.16 2.59
C LYS A 249 -22.69 -14.54 3.14
N ILE A 250 -21.41 -14.81 3.35
CA ILE A 250 -20.87 -16.10 3.83
C ILE A 250 -19.93 -15.82 5.00
N ILE A 251 -20.13 -16.50 6.12
CA ILE A 251 -19.15 -16.53 7.21
C ILE A 251 -18.15 -17.63 6.89
N PRO A 252 -16.87 -17.28 6.61
CA PRO A 252 -15.87 -18.28 6.27
C PRO A 252 -15.68 -19.31 7.38
N THR A 253 -15.71 -20.58 7.04
CA THR A 253 -15.31 -21.67 7.96
C THR A 253 -13.81 -21.64 8.22
N LYS A 254 -13.32 -22.45 9.15
CA LYS A 254 -11.87 -22.55 9.40
C LYS A 254 -11.10 -23.00 8.17
N GLU A 255 -11.67 -23.90 7.39
CA GLU A 255 -11.13 -24.39 6.12
C GLU A 255 -11.12 -23.30 5.05
N ASP A 256 -12.19 -22.51 4.96
CA ASP A 256 -12.26 -21.37 4.06
C ASP A 256 -11.18 -20.33 4.43
N VAL A 257 -10.98 -20.04 5.72
CA VAL A 257 -9.91 -19.12 6.18
C VAL A 257 -8.53 -19.63 5.78
N ALA A 258 -8.28 -20.94 5.86
CA ALA A 258 -7.02 -21.53 5.40
C ALA A 258 -6.81 -21.34 3.88
N GLU A 259 -7.87 -21.51 3.10
CA GLU A 259 -7.80 -21.29 1.64
C GLU A 259 -7.64 -19.79 1.29
N LEU A 260 -8.27 -18.88 2.04
CA LEU A 260 -8.06 -17.43 1.92
C LEU A 260 -6.60 -17.06 2.19
N ALA A 261 -5.99 -17.59 3.25
CA ALA A 261 -4.58 -17.39 3.55
C ALA A 261 -3.67 -17.89 2.42
N LYS A 262 -3.97 -19.05 1.86
CA LYS A 262 -3.22 -19.63 0.72
C LYS A 262 -3.34 -18.77 -0.54
N LYS A 263 -4.54 -18.26 -0.86
CA LYS A 263 -4.75 -17.33 -1.98
C LYS A 263 -3.97 -16.03 -1.80
N ALA A 264 -3.99 -15.44 -0.62
CA ALA A 264 -3.19 -14.25 -0.33
C ALA A 264 -1.69 -14.50 -0.52
N ARG A 265 -1.18 -15.63 -0.04
CA ARG A 265 0.23 -16.05 -0.27
C ARG A 265 0.57 -16.22 -1.74
N ALA A 266 -0.35 -16.74 -2.55
CA ALA A 266 -0.15 -16.87 -3.98
C ALA A 266 0.04 -15.50 -4.66
N ILE A 267 -0.78 -14.51 -4.30
CA ILE A 267 -0.65 -13.13 -4.78
C ILE A 267 0.69 -12.52 -4.34
N LEU A 268 1.07 -12.69 -3.07
CA LEU A 268 2.35 -12.20 -2.54
C LEU A 268 3.54 -12.85 -3.27
N ALA A 269 3.46 -14.14 -3.60
CA ALA A 269 4.49 -14.83 -4.37
C ALA A 269 4.69 -14.22 -5.77
N ILE A 270 3.62 -13.72 -6.42
CA ILE A 270 3.74 -12.99 -7.70
C ILE A 270 4.55 -11.71 -7.50
N ILE A 271 4.27 -10.95 -6.43
CA ILE A 271 4.97 -9.70 -6.11
C ILE A 271 6.46 -9.96 -5.87
N GLU A 272 6.80 -11.07 -5.22
CA GLU A 272 8.17 -11.45 -4.84
C GLU A 272 8.96 -12.14 -5.96
N SER A 273 8.29 -12.87 -6.85
CA SER A 273 8.94 -13.74 -7.86
C SER A 273 9.58 -12.99 -9.03
N SER A 274 9.34 -11.70 -9.13
CA SER A 274 9.81 -10.91 -10.28
C SER A 274 11.27 -10.49 -10.09
N LYS A 275 12.16 -11.39 -10.53
CA LYS A 275 13.60 -11.18 -10.60
C LYS A 275 14.01 -10.40 -11.86
#